data_cad409e8f2321f7fdb22e88475182d21
#
_entry.id   cad409e8f2321f7fdb22e88475182d21
#
_cell.length_a   1.000
_cell.length_b   1.000
_cell.length_c   1.000
_cell.angle_alpha   90.00
_cell.angle_beta   90.00
_cell.angle_gamma   90.00
#
_symmetry.space_group_name_H-M   'P 1'
#
loop_
_entity.id
_entity.type
_entity.pdbx_description
1 polymer ?
#
loop_
_entity_poly.entity_id
_entity_poly.type
_entity_poly.pdbx_seq_one_letter_code
_entity_poly.pdbx_strand_id
1 'polypeptide(L)'
;MDYLDLFPDAPDGTEKRVLPAQLQLIESRARNVASIGGVGSGKSISAAVKGYLLSAAVPGNIGFVGRRSIPKLNDSVKRVYLEVIERAGVDVEFREMRDGLPGRVIFPNASEIVFRETTDLGRYLGPEFGWAHVDEAQEEPESTFTGLSQRIRLPRARGFHQFLLTSNPPDKRHWLAKRFPKPGQWTTTEDVAGEPVTIHWE
;
A
#
# COMPACT_ATOMS: atom_id res chain seq x y z
N MET A 1 13.60 -14.56 9.09
CA MET A 1 13.05 -14.63 7.72
C MET A 1 13.59 -13.43 6.98
N ASP A 2 14.26 -13.65 5.88
CA ASP A 2 14.66 -12.59 4.96
C ASP A 2 13.39 -12.13 4.19
N TYR A 3 13.19 -10.81 4.02
CA TYR A 3 12.05 -10.32 3.23
C TYR A 3 12.12 -10.75 1.76
N LEU A 4 13.30 -11.17 1.28
CA LEU A 4 13.48 -11.76 -0.04
C LEU A 4 12.73 -13.10 -0.20
N ASP A 5 12.53 -13.84 0.90
CA ASP A 5 11.78 -15.09 0.90
C ASP A 5 10.29 -14.88 0.59
N LEU A 6 9.80 -13.66 0.74
CA LEU A 6 8.41 -13.28 0.46
C LEU A 6 8.09 -13.13 -1.03
N PHE A 7 9.15 -13.05 -1.87
CA PHE A 7 8.96 -13.00 -3.32
C PHE A 7 8.74 -14.40 -3.91
N PRO A 8 7.98 -14.51 -4.99
CA PRO A 8 7.81 -15.78 -5.69
C PRO A 8 9.15 -16.25 -6.28
N ASP A 9 9.30 -17.55 -6.42
CA ASP A 9 10.40 -18.13 -7.17
C ASP A 9 10.31 -17.71 -8.64
N ALA A 10 11.47 -17.63 -9.30
CA ALA A 10 11.47 -17.37 -10.73
C ALA A 10 10.80 -18.53 -11.48
N PRO A 11 10.00 -18.26 -12.53
CA PRO A 11 9.27 -19.30 -13.27
C PRO A 11 10.17 -20.38 -13.88
N ASP A 12 11.43 -20.08 -14.10
CA ASP A 12 12.45 -20.97 -14.68
C ASP A 12 13.28 -21.72 -13.62
N GLY A 13 12.93 -21.59 -12.35
CA GLY A 13 13.65 -22.23 -11.24
C GLY A 13 15.01 -21.59 -10.91
N THR A 14 15.32 -20.44 -11.51
CA THR A 14 16.54 -19.67 -11.14
C THR A 14 16.34 -18.94 -9.83
N GLU A 15 17.44 -18.38 -9.28
CA GLU A 15 17.37 -17.58 -8.05
C GLU A 15 16.38 -16.42 -8.17
N LYS A 16 15.68 -16.14 -7.08
CA LYS A 16 14.76 -15.00 -6.94
C LYS A 16 15.47 -13.70 -7.33
N ARG A 17 15.02 -13.06 -8.38
CA ARG A 17 15.53 -11.75 -8.79
C ARG A 17 14.60 -10.66 -8.31
N VAL A 18 14.98 -10.00 -7.23
CA VAL A 18 14.32 -8.77 -6.80
C VAL A 18 14.99 -7.60 -7.53
N LEU A 19 14.19 -6.84 -8.26
CA LEU A 19 14.69 -5.70 -9.03
C LEU A 19 15.08 -4.54 -8.09
N PRO A 20 16.09 -3.71 -8.43
CA PRO A 20 16.47 -2.55 -7.61
C PRO A 20 15.29 -1.63 -7.26
N ALA A 21 14.38 -1.38 -8.19
CA ALA A 21 13.18 -0.57 -7.94
C ALA A 21 12.21 -1.21 -6.94
N GLN A 22 12.15 -2.54 -6.87
CA GLN A 22 11.36 -3.26 -5.87
C GLN A 22 11.97 -3.13 -4.47
N LEU A 23 13.31 -3.25 -4.37
CA LEU A 23 14.04 -3.04 -3.12
C LEU A 23 13.87 -1.61 -2.64
N GLN A 24 14.02 -0.63 -3.53
CA GLN A 24 13.84 0.79 -3.21
C GLN A 24 12.46 1.05 -2.60
N LEU A 25 11.38 0.50 -3.15
CA LEU A 25 10.04 0.62 -2.58
C LEU A 25 9.97 0.01 -1.18
N ILE A 26 10.53 -1.20 -0.99
CA ILE A 26 10.45 -1.92 0.30
C ILE A 26 11.25 -1.19 1.38
N GLU A 27 12.41 -0.67 1.04
CA GLU A 27 13.31 0.01 1.98
C GLU A 27 12.92 1.47 2.23
N SER A 28 12.11 2.06 1.35
CA SER A 28 11.67 3.45 1.48
C SER A 28 11.03 3.74 2.84
N ARG A 29 11.40 4.88 3.41
CA ARG A 29 10.78 5.45 4.62
C ARG A 29 9.98 6.72 4.33
N ALA A 30 9.86 7.09 3.06
CA ALA A 30 9.09 8.24 2.67
C ALA A 30 7.61 8.08 3.06
N ARG A 31 6.99 9.18 3.43
CA ARG A 31 5.56 9.24 3.80
C ARG A 31 4.66 8.79 2.66
N ASN A 32 5.00 9.21 1.42
CA ASN A 32 4.27 8.88 0.22
C ASN A 32 5.24 8.25 -0.79
N VAL A 33 4.90 7.07 -1.27
CA VAL A 33 5.72 6.30 -2.21
C VAL A 33 4.86 5.91 -3.39
N ALA A 34 5.31 6.22 -4.60
CA ALA A 34 4.66 5.79 -5.83
C ALA A 34 5.57 4.91 -6.68
N SER A 35 5.20 3.66 -6.85
CA SER A 35 5.85 2.75 -7.79
C SER A 35 5.11 2.81 -9.13
N ILE A 36 5.70 3.54 -10.08
CA ILE A 36 5.13 3.74 -11.42
C ILE A 36 5.97 2.95 -12.43
N GLY A 37 5.34 2.02 -13.13
CA GLY A 37 6.05 1.16 -14.09
C GLY A 37 5.11 0.30 -14.92
N GLY A 38 5.64 -0.37 -15.94
CA GLY A 38 4.88 -1.24 -16.82
C GLY A 38 4.25 -2.45 -16.12
N VAL A 39 3.34 -3.11 -16.83
CA VAL A 39 2.74 -4.38 -16.39
C VAL A 39 3.84 -5.43 -16.20
N GLY A 40 3.73 -6.25 -15.16
CA GLY A 40 4.70 -7.30 -14.85
C GLY A 40 5.99 -6.83 -14.17
N SER A 41 6.15 -5.53 -13.85
CA SER A 41 7.35 -5.01 -13.17
C SER A 41 7.42 -5.32 -11.67
N GLY A 42 6.46 -6.06 -11.12
CA GLY A 42 6.46 -6.49 -9.72
C GLY A 42 6.02 -5.43 -8.71
N LYS A 43 5.38 -4.34 -9.15
CA LYS A 43 4.90 -3.26 -8.26
C LYS A 43 3.99 -3.76 -7.13
N SER A 44 2.96 -4.52 -7.49
CA SER A 44 1.96 -4.98 -6.53
C SER A 44 2.56 -5.97 -5.52
N ILE A 45 3.48 -6.86 -5.94
CA ILE A 45 4.16 -7.77 -5.02
C ILE A 45 5.07 -6.99 -4.04
N SER A 46 5.82 -6.00 -4.52
CA SER A 46 6.68 -5.18 -3.66
C SER A 46 5.87 -4.37 -2.65
N ALA A 47 4.74 -3.81 -3.07
CA ALA A 47 3.83 -3.12 -2.16
C ALA A 47 3.18 -4.07 -1.14
N ALA A 48 2.86 -5.32 -1.54
CA ALA A 48 2.33 -6.33 -0.62
C ALA A 48 3.38 -6.77 0.41
N VAL A 49 4.63 -6.99 0.00
CA VAL A 49 5.76 -7.26 0.90
C VAL A 49 5.94 -6.10 1.89
N LYS A 50 5.97 -4.85 1.39
CA LYS A 50 6.06 -3.67 2.26
C LYS A 50 4.91 -3.58 3.24
N GLY A 51 3.67 -3.76 2.80
CA GLY A 51 2.48 -3.73 3.66
C GLY A 51 2.50 -4.82 4.73
N TYR A 52 2.96 -6.03 4.37
CA TYR A 52 3.19 -7.10 5.35
C TYR A 52 4.22 -6.68 6.40
N LEU A 53 5.38 -6.14 5.98
CA LEU A 53 6.44 -5.71 6.89
C LEU A 53 5.96 -4.60 7.84
N LEU A 54 5.19 -3.62 7.35
CA LEU A 54 4.59 -2.57 8.18
C LEU A 54 3.59 -3.13 9.20
N SER A 55 2.85 -4.17 8.84
CA SER A 55 1.93 -4.86 9.77
C SER A 55 2.67 -5.72 10.78
N ALA A 56 3.74 -6.40 10.37
CA ALA A 56 4.55 -7.23 11.25
C ALA A 56 5.36 -6.40 12.26
N ALA A 57 5.90 -5.26 11.84
CA ALA A 57 6.78 -4.40 12.65
C ALA A 57 6.05 -3.68 13.78
N VAL A 58 4.76 -3.38 13.64
CA VAL A 58 4.01 -2.56 14.60
C VAL A 58 2.78 -3.33 15.10
N PRO A 59 2.78 -3.88 16.31
CA PRO A 59 1.63 -4.57 16.87
C PRO A 59 0.37 -3.70 16.88
N GLY A 60 -0.74 -4.29 16.45
CA GLY A 60 -2.03 -3.60 16.35
C GLY A 60 -2.09 -2.56 15.22
N ASN A 61 -1.16 -2.56 14.26
CA ASN A 61 -1.21 -1.67 13.11
C ASN A 61 -2.43 -1.99 12.24
N ILE A 62 -2.98 -0.98 11.59
CA ILE A 62 -4.10 -1.14 10.66
C ILE A 62 -3.67 -0.63 9.30
N GLY A 63 -3.60 -1.55 8.33
CA GLY A 63 -3.31 -1.26 6.94
C GLY A 63 -4.58 -1.22 6.10
N PHE A 64 -4.64 -0.29 5.17
CA PHE A 64 -5.68 -0.19 4.15
C PHE A 64 -5.12 -0.66 2.80
N VAL A 65 -5.80 -1.57 2.13
CA VAL A 65 -5.49 -1.97 0.77
C VAL A 65 -6.72 -1.73 -0.10
N GLY A 66 -6.57 -0.87 -1.09
CA GLY A 66 -7.67 -0.41 -1.92
C GLY A 66 -7.46 -0.54 -3.41
N ARG A 67 -8.58 -0.70 -4.11
CA ARG A 67 -8.72 -0.60 -5.55
C ARG A 67 -10.10 -0.09 -5.90
N ARG A 68 -10.28 0.44 -7.12
CA ARG A 68 -11.50 1.12 -7.55
C ARG A 68 -12.77 0.28 -7.42
N SER A 69 -12.71 -1.04 -7.54
CA SER A 69 -13.87 -1.91 -7.41
C SER A 69 -13.54 -3.23 -6.72
N ILE A 70 -14.53 -3.80 -6.02
CA ILE A 70 -14.40 -5.07 -5.30
C ILE A 70 -13.97 -6.23 -6.21
N PRO A 71 -14.56 -6.47 -7.41
CA PRO A 71 -14.10 -7.54 -8.27
C PRO A 71 -12.60 -7.41 -8.60
N LYS A 72 -12.17 -6.23 -9.06
CA LYS A 72 -10.75 -5.99 -9.35
C LYS A 72 -9.86 -6.15 -8.13
N LEU A 73 -10.32 -5.73 -6.95
CA LEU A 73 -9.59 -5.89 -5.70
C LEU A 73 -9.37 -7.37 -5.37
N ASN A 74 -10.41 -8.19 -5.45
CA ASN A 74 -10.36 -9.61 -5.13
C ASN A 74 -9.51 -10.39 -6.12
N ASP A 75 -9.64 -10.09 -7.43
CA ASP A 75 -8.99 -10.83 -8.52
C ASP A 75 -7.49 -10.50 -8.65
N SER A 76 -7.03 -9.41 -8.05
CA SER A 76 -5.65 -8.96 -8.21
C SER A 76 -4.92 -8.73 -6.88
N VAL A 77 -4.92 -7.51 -6.36
CA VAL A 77 -4.05 -7.09 -5.25
C VAL A 77 -4.29 -7.89 -3.96
N LYS A 78 -5.53 -8.24 -3.64
CA LYS A 78 -5.85 -9.07 -2.47
C LYS A 78 -5.16 -10.44 -2.56
N ARG A 79 -5.20 -11.09 -3.72
CA ARG A 79 -4.51 -12.37 -3.94
C ARG A 79 -3.02 -12.26 -3.69
N VAL A 80 -2.38 -11.20 -4.22
CA VAL A 80 -0.95 -10.95 -4.02
C VAL A 80 -0.60 -10.79 -2.54
N TYR A 81 -1.43 -10.09 -1.75
CA TYR A 81 -1.23 -9.98 -0.31
C TYR A 81 -1.36 -11.33 0.40
N LEU A 82 -2.36 -12.13 0.04
CA LEU A 82 -2.55 -13.46 0.64
C LEU A 82 -1.38 -14.39 0.32
N GLU A 83 -0.86 -14.36 -0.91
CA GLU A 83 0.33 -15.12 -1.31
C GLU A 83 1.59 -14.71 -0.52
N VAL A 84 1.79 -13.42 -0.27
CA VAL A 84 2.90 -12.92 0.56
C VAL A 84 2.77 -13.41 2.01
N ILE A 85 1.57 -13.35 2.57
CA ILE A 85 1.30 -13.80 3.94
C ILE A 85 1.49 -15.32 4.07
N GLU A 86 1.06 -16.08 3.08
CA GLU A 86 1.27 -17.54 3.03
C GLU A 86 2.76 -17.88 3.00
N ARG A 87 3.56 -17.19 2.14
CA ARG A 87 5.03 -17.37 2.12
C ARG A 87 5.71 -16.96 3.41
N ALA A 88 5.15 -15.98 4.11
CA ALA A 88 5.64 -15.61 5.43
C ALA A 88 5.42 -16.70 6.49
N GLY A 89 4.60 -17.70 6.21
CA GLY A 89 4.30 -18.78 7.16
C GLY A 89 3.61 -18.31 8.44
N VAL A 90 2.92 -17.17 8.37
CA VAL A 90 2.22 -16.60 9.53
C VAL A 90 0.78 -17.07 9.53
N ASP A 91 0.35 -17.66 10.66
CA ASP A 91 -1.04 -18.04 10.86
C ASP A 91 -1.88 -16.77 11.09
N VAL A 92 -2.86 -16.55 10.23
CA VAL A 92 -3.72 -15.36 10.26
C VAL A 92 -5.18 -15.75 10.26
N GLU A 93 -6.00 -14.97 10.97
CA GLU A 93 -7.46 -15.08 10.86
C GLU A 93 -7.93 -14.29 9.64
N PHE A 94 -8.61 -14.95 8.73
CA PHE A 94 -9.22 -14.30 7.58
C PHE A 94 -10.72 -14.12 7.79
N ARG A 95 -11.20 -12.89 7.75
CA ARG A 95 -12.64 -12.57 7.79
C ARG A 95 -13.07 -12.02 6.45
N GLU A 96 -13.95 -12.77 5.78
CA GLU A 96 -14.53 -12.30 4.52
C GLU A 96 -15.50 -11.14 4.72
N MET A 97 -15.79 -10.43 3.63
CA MET A 97 -16.85 -9.45 3.59
C MET A 97 -18.20 -10.13 3.78
N ARG A 98 -18.88 -9.77 4.87
CA ARG A 98 -20.27 -10.15 5.14
C ARG A 98 -21.02 -8.92 5.63
N ASP A 99 -22.28 -8.77 5.21
CA ASP A 99 -23.20 -7.72 5.71
C ASP A 99 -22.61 -6.29 5.67
N GLY A 100 -21.89 -5.96 4.60
CA GLY A 100 -21.27 -4.66 4.42
C GLY A 100 -19.98 -4.45 5.21
N LEU A 101 -19.50 -5.43 6.00
CA LEU A 101 -18.19 -5.39 6.62
C LEU A 101 -17.10 -5.73 5.60
N PRO A 102 -15.97 -5.01 5.60
CA PRO A 102 -14.88 -5.28 4.69
C PRO A 102 -14.19 -6.60 4.99
N GLY A 103 -13.64 -7.22 3.96
CA GLY A 103 -12.68 -8.31 4.12
C GLY A 103 -11.45 -7.81 4.88
N ARG A 104 -10.96 -8.61 5.82
CA ARG A 104 -9.74 -8.29 6.57
C ARG A 104 -8.92 -9.54 6.89
N VAL A 105 -7.63 -9.34 7.03
CA VAL A 105 -6.69 -10.30 7.60
C VAL A 105 -6.25 -9.78 8.96
N ILE A 106 -6.27 -10.63 9.97
CA ILE A 106 -5.87 -10.32 11.34
C ILE A 106 -4.63 -11.15 11.68
N PHE A 107 -3.56 -10.50 12.06
CA PHE A 107 -2.29 -11.10 12.44
C PHE A 107 -2.23 -11.46 13.92
N PRO A 108 -1.37 -12.42 14.35
CA PRO A 108 -1.19 -12.77 15.76
C PRO A 108 -0.78 -11.60 16.66
N ASN A 109 -0.10 -10.57 16.10
CA ASN A 109 0.27 -9.35 16.81
C ASN A 109 -0.86 -8.31 16.87
N ALA A 110 -2.09 -8.71 16.57
CA ALA A 110 -3.28 -7.88 16.51
C ALA A 110 -3.25 -6.78 15.43
N SER A 111 -2.33 -6.84 14.47
CA SER A 111 -2.39 -5.98 13.28
C SER A 111 -3.45 -6.47 12.32
N GLU A 112 -3.98 -5.56 11.52
CA GLU A 112 -5.00 -5.88 10.53
C GLU A 112 -4.64 -5.31 9.15
N ILE A 113 -4.98 -6.03 8.09
CA ILE A 113 -5.05 -5.49 6.72
C ILE A 113 -6.50 -5.52 6.27
N VAL A 114 -7.03 -4.36 5.91
CA VAL A 114 -8.43 -4.19 5.49
C VAL A 114 -8.47 -3.97 3.99
N PHE A 115 -9.22 -4.82 3.27
CA PHE A 115 -9.39 -4.76 1.82
C PHE A 115 -10.69 -4.05 1.46
N ARG A 116 -10.62 -2.96 0.66
CA ARG A 116 -11.79 -2.14 0.34
C ARG A 116 -11.77 -1.60 -1.08
N GLU A 117 -12.94 -1.30 -1.61
CA GLU A 117 -13.03 -0.42 -2.78
C GLU A 117 -12.82 1.04 -2.37
N THR A 118 -12.29 1.82 -3.29
CA THR A 118 -11.97 3.24 -3.07
C THR A 118 -13.09 4.19 -3.47
N THR A 119 -14.11 3.70 -4.19
CA THR A 119 -15.22 4.53 -4.71
C THR A 119 -16.13 5.11 -3.64
N ASP A 120 -16.20 4.48 -2.47
CA ASP A 120 -17.04 4.95 -1.35
C ASP A 120 -16.22 5.07 -0.06
N LEU A 121 -15.19 5.90 -0.10
CA LEU A 121 -14.39 6.20 1.09
C LEU A 121 -15.22 6.83 2.22
N GLY A 122 -16.32 7.50 1.88
CA GLY A 122 -17.22 8.12 2.86
C GLY A 122 -17.76 7.16 3.90
N ARG A 123 -18.05 5.92 3.51
CA ARG A 123 -18.49 4.85 4.44
C ARG A 123 -17.42 4.43 5.45
N TYR A 124 -16.16 4.77 5.16
CA TYR A 124 -15.01 4.27 5.90
C TYR A 124 -14.23 5.38 6.60
N LEU A 125 -14.83 6.55 6.75
CA LEU A 125 -14.18 7.71 7.36
C LEU A 125 -13.95 7.59 8.87
N GLY A 126 -14.38 6.52 9.54
CA GLY A 126 -14.17 6.27 10.97
C GLY A 126 -12.75 5.80 11.35
N PRO A 127 -12.20 4.77 10.70
CA PRO A 127 -10.91 4.19 11.10
C PRO A 127 -9.71 5.07 10.78
N GLU A 128 -8.69 4.99 11.63
CA GLU A 128 -7.35 5.53 11.39
C GLU A 128 -6.43 4.39 10.97
N PHE A 129 -5.58 4.66 9.99
CA PHE A 129 -4.64 3.68 9.46
C PHE A 129 -3.20 4.04 9.83
N GLY A 130 -2.35 3.03 9.99
CA GLY A 130 -0.91 3.23 10.05
C GLY A 130 -0.29 3.34 8.67
N TRP A 131 -0.86 2.65 7.70
CA TRP A 131 -0.43 2.72 6.31
C TRP A 131 -1.60 2.44 5.36
N ALA A 132 -1.43 2.84 4.10
CA ALA A 132 -2.38 2.53 3.03
C ALA A 132 -1.64 2.13 1.76
N HIS A 133 -2.24 1.26 0.96
CA HIS A 133 -1.84 0.93 -0.40
C HIS A 133 -3.04 1.07 -1.33
N VAL A 134 -2.89 1.85 -2.39
CA VAL A 134 -3.85 1.93 -3.49
C VAL A 134 -3.21 1.38 -4.76
N ASP A 135 -3.76 0.28 -5.25
CA ASP A 135 -3.31 -0.38 -6.49
C ASP A 135 -4.04 0.21 -7.70
N GLU A 136 -3.32 0.29 -8.84
CA GLU A 136 -3.78 0.94 -10.08
C GLU A 136 -4.24 2.40 -9.82
N ALA A 137 -3.40 3.15 -9.12
CA ALA A 137 -3.70 4.52 -8.68
C ALA A 137 -4.02 5.49 -9.84
N GLN A 138 -3.65 5.17 -11.09
CA GLN A 138 -4.06 5.93 -12.27
C GLN A 138 -5.56 5.82 -12.57
N GLU A 139 -6.27 4.84 -12.00
CA GLU A 139 -7.73 4.74 -12.11
C GLU A 139 -8.46 5.64 -11.09
N GLU A 140 -7.75 6.20 -10.12
CA GLU A 140 -8.31 6.92 -8.99
C GLU A 140 -8.28 8.45 -9.16
N PRO A 141 -9.30 9.16 -8.69
CA PRO A 141 -9.24 10.61 -8.59
C PRO A 141 -8.28 11.04 -7.46
N GLU A 142 -7.75 12.25 -7.55
CA GLU A 142 -6.87 12.81 -6.51
C GLU A 142 -7.53 12.89 -5.13
N SER A 143 -8.86 13.02 -5.08
CA SER A 143 -9.61 13.00 -3.83
C SER A 143 -9.49 11.69 -3.05
N THR A 144 -9.27 10.56 -3.72
CA THR A 144 -8.94 9.28 -3.06
C THR A 144 -7.62 9.39 -2.29
N PHE A 145 -6.58 9.95 -2.94
CA PHE A 145 -5.28 10.17 -2.31
C PHE A 145 -5.39 11.11 -1.10
N THR A 146 -6.01 12.28 -1.28
CA THR A 146 -6.15 13.27 -0.19
C THR A 146 -6.99 12.76 0.97
N GLY A 147 -8.10 12.08 0.69
CA GLY A 147 -8.98 11.51 1.72
C GLY A 147 -8.31 10.42 2.55
N LEU A 148 -7.57 9.50 1.92
CA LEU A 148 -6.83 8.46 2.63
C LEU A 148 -5.61 9.02 3.36
N SER A 149 -4.88 9.98 2.80
CA SER A 149 -3.72 10.61 3.45
C SER A 149 -4.07 11.19 4.82
N GLN A 150 -5.24 11.79 4.96
CA GLN A 150 -5.75 12.33 6.22
C GLN A 150 -6.06 11.23 7.27
N ARG A 151 -6.24 9.98 6.84
CA ARG A 151 -6.55 8.84 7.69
C ARG A 151 -5.33 8.04 8.12
N ILE A 152 -4.17 8.25 7.48
CA ILE A 152 -2.93 7.61 7.87
C ILE A 152 -2.31 8.39 9.04
N ARG A 153 -2.88 8.18 10.23
CA ARG A 153 -2.50 8.88 11.45
C ARG A 153 -2.65 8.03 12.71
N LEU A 154 -2.76 6.69 12.57
CA LEU A 154 -2.90 5.77 13.70
C LEU A 154 -1.77 6.00 14.72
N PRO A 155 -2.06 6.40 15.99
CA PRO A 155 -1.02 6.86 16.93
C PRO A 155 0.05 5.80 17.23
N ARG A 156 -0.33 4.53 17.34
CA ARG A 156 0.59 3.42 17.60
C ARG A 156 1.56 3.14 16.45
N ALA A 157 1.24 3.59 15.24
CA ALA A 157 2.10 3.49 14.06
C ALA A 157 2.95 4.74 13.81
N ARG A 158 3.09 5.64 14.80
CA ARG A 158 3.89 6.86 14.66
C ARG A 158 5.34 6.52 14.28
N GLY A 159 5.83 7.15 13.21
CA GLY A 159 7.14 6.86 12.61
C GLY A 159 7.13 5.79 11.52
N PHE A 160 6.00 5.10 11.32
CA PHE A 160 5.80 4.07 10.29
C PHE A 160 4.63 4.41 9.33
N HIS A 161 4.11 5.62 9.40
CA HIS A 161 3.03 6.06 8.54
C HIS A 161 3.48 6.12 7.09
N GLN A 162 2.88 5.34 6.21
CA GLN A 162 3.19 5.34 4.79
C GLN A 162 1.95 5.22 3.90
N PHE A 163 1.99 5.91 2.76
CA PHE A 163 1.04 5.75 1.69
C PHE A 163 1.75 5.21 0.45
N LEU A 164 1.40 4.00 0.06
CA LEU A 164 1.95 3.29 -1.08
C LEU A 164 0.98 3.41 -2.26
N LEU A 165 1.48 3.77 -3.41
CA LEU A 165 0.73 3.85 -4.67
C LEU A 165 1.42 2.96 -5.70
N THR A 166 0.68 2.04 -6.32
CA THR A 166 1.17 1.29 -7.48
C THR A 166 0.37 1.72 -8.70
N SER A 167 1.05 1.96 -9.81
CA SER A 167 0.42 2.51 -11.01
C SER A 167 1.14 2.10 -12.27
N ASN A 168 0.39 1.91 -13.35
CA ASN A 168 0.94 2.02 -14.69
C ASN A 168 1.24 3.50 -14.99
N PRO A 169 2.15 3.80 -15.96
CA PRO A 169 2.47 5.18 -16.29
C PRO A 169 1.20 5.97 -16.69
N PRO A 170 0.82 7.01 -15.92
CA PRO A 170 -0.35 7.81 -16.22
C PRO A 170 -0.06 8.86 -17.31
N ASP A 171 -1.11 9.46 -17.88
CA ASP A 171 -0.98 10.67 -18.71
C ASP A 171 -0.31 11.80 -17.92
N LYS A 172 0.49 12.64 -18.60
CA LYS A 172 1.22 13.76 -17.98
C LYS A 172 0.33 14.78 -17.26
N ARG A 173 -0.97 14.86 -17.64
CA ARG A 173 -1.94 15.75 -17.01
C ARG A 173 -2.59 15.13 -15.77
N HIS A 174 -2.41 13.85 -15.55
CA HIS A 174 -2.96 13.13 -14.41
C HIS A 174 -2.34 13.64 -13.09
N TRP A 175 -3.13 13.66 -12.00
CA TRP A 175 -2.68 14.13 -10.70
C TRP A 175 -1.43 13.38 -10.20
N LEU A 176 -1.39 12.06 -10.45
CA LEU A 176 -0.26 11.21 -10.04
C LEU A 176 1.05 11.66 -10.71
N ALA A 177 1.03 11.97 -12.01
CA ALA A 177 2.20 12.47 -12.73
C ALA A 177 2.64 13.87 -12.24
N LYS A 178 1.70 14.68 -11.76
CA LYS A 178 2.01 16.00 -11.20
C LYS A 178 2.60 15.90 -9.80
N ARG A 179 2.12 14.98 -8.97
CA ARG A 179 2.63 14.79 -7.60
C ARG A 179 3.93 14.00 -7.56
N PHE A 180 4.14 13.10 -8.52
CA PHE A 180 5.35 12.29 -8.66
C PHE A 180 6.00 12.55 -10.03
N PRO A 181 6.56 13.76 -10.26
CA PRO A 181 6.98 14.20 -11.59
C PRO A 181 8.27 13.55 -12.10
N LYS A 182 9.04 12.94 -11.21
CA LYS A 182 10.33 12.31 -11.53
C LYS A 182 10.66 11.18 -10.57
N PRO A 183 11.47 10.20 -10.99
CA PRO A 183 12.03 9.22 -10.08
C PRO A 183 12.94 9.87 -9.01
N GLY A 184 13.01 9.27 -7.84
CA GLY A 184 13.85 9.70 -6.73
C GLY A 184 13.05 10.29 -5.57
N GLN A 185 13.79 10.80 -4.58
CA GLN A 185 13.21 11.35 -3.37
C GLN A 185 13.18 12.88 -3.43
N TRP A 186 12.09 13.49 -2.97
CA TRP A 186 11.98 14.93 -2.80
C TRP A 186 11.01 15.28 -1.68
N THR A 187 11.03 16.53 -1.26
CA THR A 187 10.12 17.06 -0.26
C THR A 187 9.33 18.24 -0.81
N THR A 188 8.10 18.39 -0.36
CA THR A 188 7.31 19.60 -0.54
C THR A 188 6.88 20.12 0.83
N THR A 189 6.70 21.44 0.94
CA THR A 189 6.07 22.03 2.12
C THR A 189 4.67 22.48 1.71
N GLU A 190 3.67 21.97 2.39
CA GLU A 190 2.27 22.37 2.19
C GLU A 190 1.77 23.04 3.48
N ASP A 191 0.94 24.07 3.34
CA ASP A 191 0.22 24.64 4.49
C ASP A 191 -0.97 23.73 4.82
N VAL A 192 -0.98 23.23 6.03
CA VAL A 192 -2.09 22.41 6.55
C VAL A 192 -2.64 23.08 7.80
N ALA A 193 -3.78 23.75 7.66
CA ALA A 193 -4.45 24.47 8.73
C ALA A 193 -3.58 25.57 9.39
N GLY A 194 -2.76 26.29 8.60
CA GLY A 194 -1.90 27.37 9.07
C GLY A 194 -0.53 26.94 9.56
N GLU A 195 -0.22 25.65 9.48
CA GLU A 195 1.10 25.10 9.86
C GLU A 195 1.84 24.55 8.64
N PRO A 196 3.12 24.87 8.44
CA PRO A 196 3.92 24.31 7.37
C PRO A 196 4.26 22.84 7.62
N VAL A 197 3.74 21.95 6.80
CA VAL A 197 4.02 20.51 6.88
C VAL A 197 4.94 20.10 5.74
N THR A 198 6.08 19.51 6.08
CA THR A 198 6.99 18.93 5.09
C THR A 198 6.53 17.53 4.72
N ILE A 199 6.24 17.33 3.43
CA ILE A 199 5.80 16.05 2.88
C ILE A 199 6.97 15.40 2.13
N HIS A 200 7.27 14.16 2.47
CA HIS A 200 8.29 13.35 1.80
C HIS A 200 7.65 12.50 0.70
N TRP A 201 8.26 12.55 -0.49
CA TRP A 201 7.84 11.85 -1.70
C TRP A 201 8.92 10.91 -2.20
N GLU A 202 8.54 9.78 -2.77
CA GLU A 202 9.44 8.84 -3.42
C GLU A 202 8.75 8.06 -4.55
#